data_6ab1a46878b9fbdf3debb88614353c22
#
_entry.id   6ab1a46878b9fbdf3debb88614353c22
#
_cell.length_a   1.000
_cell.length_b   1.000
_cell.length_c   1.000
_cell.angle_alpha   90.00
_cell.angle_beta   90.00
_cell.angle_gamma   90.00
#
_symmetry.space_group_name_H-M   'P 1'
#
loop_
_entity.id
_entity.type
_entity.pdbx_description
1 polymer ?
#
loop_
_entity_poly.entity_id
_entity_poly.type
_entity_poly.pdbx_seq_one_letter_code
_entity_poly.pdbx_strand_id
1 'polypeptide(L)'
;MENKKSPEIDAVIAWVDGSDPELIKRQQKYLKLEPNKNLPGAQKTRFNSLNEIKYCLISILKFAPYLRKIFVVTDQQDPNIYPLVQKHFPKRVSDIHIVDHLEIFEGFESFLPTFNSICISNMLWKIKGLSDQFIYFNDDVFIVRPTNPSTFFKNNKPVLRGKWRLPPYERIL
;
A
#
# COMPACT_ATOMS: atom_id res chain seq x y z
N MET A 1 25.53 6.61 -27.85
CA MET A 1 24.79 5.59 -27.08
C MET A 1 24.25 6.32 -25.86
N GLU A 2 22.96 6.63 -25.87
CA GLU A 2 22.29 7.20 -24.69
C GLU A 2 22.34 6.18 -23.55
N ASN A 3 22.94 6.59 -22.45
CA ASN A 3 22.96 5.83 -21.21
C ASN A 3 21.52 5.75 -20.69
N LYS A 4 20.73 4.78 -21.13
CA LYS A 4 19.38 4.53 -20.62
C LYS A 4 19.51 4.20 -19.14
N LYS A 5 19.34 5.22 -18.30
CA LYS A 5 19.21 5.06 -16.86
C LYS A 5 18.15 3.97 -16.62
N SER A 6 18.48 2.96 -15.83
CA SER A 6 17.50 1.94 -15.48
C SER A 6 16.28 2.63 -14.86
N PRO A 7 15.05 2.21 -15.20
CA PRO A 7 13.85 2.86 -14.69
C PRO A 7 13.86 2.81 -13.17
N GLU A 8 13.51 3.93 -12.56
CA GLU A 8 13.32 4.01 -11.11
C GLU A 8 12.07 3.26 -10.72
N ILE A 9 12.15 2.46 -9.67
CA ILE A 9 11.02 1.68 -9.15
C ILE A 9 10.81 2.07 -7.70
N ASP A 10 9.56 2.37 -7.34
CA ASP A 10 9.17 2.68 -5.98
C ASP A 10 8.35 1.55 -5.35
N ALA A 11 8.14 1.61 -4.05
CA ALA A 11 7.17 0.79 -3.33
C ALA A 11 6.07 1.67 -2.75
N VAL A 12 4.85 1.13 -2.71
CA VAL A 12 3.72 1.74 -2.01
C VAL A 12 3.13 0.70 -1.08
N ILE A 13 3.00 1.04 0.19
CA ILE A 13 2.38 0.19 1.21
C ILE A 13 1.10 0.89 1.67
N ALA A 14 -0.07 0.25 1.57
CA ALA A 14 -1.28 0.75 2.20
C ALA A 14 -1.39 0.18 3.61
N TRP A 15 -1.63 1.06 4.59
CA TRP A 15 -1.70 0.68 5.98
C TRP A 15 -2.67 1.56 6.77
N VAL A 16 -3.39 0.96 7.68
CA VAL A 16 -4.16 1.63 8.74
C VAL A 16 -4.11 0.79 10.01
N ASP A 17 -4.01 1.45 11.16
CA ASP A 17 -4.25 0.81 12.45
C ASP A 17 -5.74 0.81 12.76
N GLY A 18 -6.36 -0.35 12.60
CA GLY A 18 -7.79 -0.52 12.88
C GLY A 18 -8.13 -0.52 14.37
N SER A 19 -7.14 -0.53 15.25
CA SER A 19 -7.33 -0.37 16.69
C SER A 19 -7.36 1.10 17.14
N ASP A 20 -7.03 2.03 16.24
CA ASP A 20 -7.06 3.46 16.50
C ASP A 20 -8.49 3.93 16.84
N PRO A 21 -8.72 4.50 18.03
CA PRO A 21 -10.03 4.97 18.46
C PRO A 21 -10.66 6.00 17.51
N GLU A 22 -9.86 6.87 16.91
CA GLU A 22 -10.36 7.89 15.99
C GLU A 22 -10.80 7.28 14.66
N LEU A 23 -10.06 6.29 14.14
CA LEU A 23 -10.49 5.53 12.97
C LEU A 23 -11.80 4.78 13.25
N ILE A 24 -11.89 4.08 14.38
CA ILE A 24 -13.11 3.37 14.80
C ILE A 24 -14.29 4.33 14.90
N LYS A 25 -14.11 5.51 15.49
CA LYS A 25 -15.15 6.53 15.62
C LYS A 25 -15.63 7.03 14.26
N ARG A 26 -14.70 7.29 13.32
CA ARG A 26 -15.04 7.65 11.94
C ARG A 26 -15.83 6.53 11.25
N GLN A 27 -15.39 5.29 11.34
CA GLN A 27 -16.10 4.14 10.79
C GLN A 27 -17.52 4.02 11.35
N GLN A 28 -17.68 4.09 12.66
CA GLN A 28 -18.98 4.02 13.32
C GLN A 28 -19.95 5.08 12.87
N LYS A 29 -19.46 6.30 12.60
CA LYS A 29 -20.30 7.40 12.09
C LYS A 29 -20.95 7.04 10.76
N TYR A 30 -20.23 6.33 9.87
CA TYR A 30 -20.73 5.92 8.56
C TYR A 30 -21.49 4.59 8.59
N LEU A 31 -21.12 3.67 9.47
CA LEU A 31 -21.83 2.40 9.65
C LEU A 31 -23.17 2.53 10.38
N LYS A 32 -23.39 3.61 11.12
CA LYS A 32 -24.68 3.87 11.81
C LYS A 32 -25.88 4.04 10.88
N LEU A 33 -25.64 4.20 9.60
CA LEU A 33 -26.72 4.27 8.61
C LEU A 33 -27.44 2.93 8.39
N GLU A 34 -26.81 1.78 8.77
CA GLU A 34 -27.45 0.45 8.68
C GLU A 34 -26.90 -0.51 9.76
N PRO A 35 -27.43 -0.47 11.00
CA PRO A 35 -26.88 -1.25 12.12
C PRO A 35 -26.96 -2.77 11.99
N ASN A 36 -27.69 -3.30 10.99
CA ASN A 36 -27.95 -4.73 10.83
C ASN A 36 -27.41 -5.36 9.54
N LYS A 37 -26.64 -4.64 8.72
CA LYS A 37 -26.00 -5.26 7.57
C LYS A 37 -24.58 -5.69 7.91
N ASN A 38 -24.33 -7.00 7.89
CA ASN A 38 -22.99 -7.56 7.74
C ASN A 38 -22.44 -7.15 6.37
N LEU A 39 -21.92 -5.92 6.29
CA LEU A 39 -21.29 -5.43 5.05
C LEU A 39 -20.06 -6.30 4.77
N PRO A 40 -19.97 -6.94 3.59
CA PRO A 40 -18.77 -7.65 3.21
C PRO A 40 -17.57 -6.71 3.30
N GLY A 41 -16.57 -7.07 4.09
CA GLY A 41 -15.38 -6.26 4.29
C GLY A 41 -15.37 -5.37 5.54
N ALA A 42 -16.45 -5.26 6.30
CA ALA A 42 -16.51 -4.55 7.58
C ALA A 42 -16.21 -5.44 8.81
N GLN A 43 -15.68 -6.63 8.60
CA GLN A 43 -15.34 -7.55 9.70
C GLN A 43 -14.20 -6.97 10.54
N LYS A 44 -14.34 -7.02 11.88
CA LYS A 44 -13.33 -6.51 12.82
C LYS A 44 -11.92 -7.03 12.57
N THR A 45 -11.80 -8.27 12.10
CA THR A 45 -10.52 -8.91 11.79
C THR A 45 -9.74 -8.25 10.66
N ARG A 46 -10.40 -7.50 9.78
CA ARG A 46 -9.73 -6.80 8.65
C ARG A 46 -8.94 -5.56 9.07
N PHE A 47 -9.21 -5.05 10.24
CA PHE A 47 -8.60 -3.82 10.74
C PHE A 47 -7.67 -4.08 11.93
N ASN A 48 -7.51 -5.34 12.36
CA ASN A 48 -6.54 -5.66 13.41
C ASN A 48 -5.12 -5.47 12.85
N SER A 49 -4.31 -4.68 13.55
CA SER A 49 -2.90 -4.54 13.27
C SER A 49 -2.08 -5.17 14.40
N LEU A 50 -1.15 -6.06 14.03
CA LEU A 50 -0.11 -6.59 14.91
C LEU A 50 1.26 -5.94 14.60
N ASN A 51 1.24 -4.73 14.01
CA ASN A 51 2.40 -4.01 13.51
C ASN A 51 3.10 -4.73 12.33
N GLU A 52 2.35 -5.43 11.49
CA GLU A 52 2.85 -6.13 10.30
C GLU A 52 3.59 -5.19 9.36
N ILE A 53 3.18 -3.92 9.29
CA ILE A 53 3.84 -2.86 8.52
C ILE A 53 5.36 -2.81 8.78
N LYS A 54 5.81 -3.05 10.00
CA LYS A 54 7.24 -3.04 10.35
C LYS A 54 8.00 -4.16 9.67
N TYR A 55 7.40 -5.35 9.61
CA TYR A 55 7.98 -6.52 8.94
C TYR A 55 7.92 -6.37 7.41
N CYS A 56 6.82 -5.85 6.89
CA CYS A 56 6.68 -5.52 5.47
C CYS A 56 7.81 -4.58 5.04
N LEU A 57 7.95 -3.43 5.71
CA LEU A 57 8.97 -2.42 5.42
C LEU A 57 10.40 -2.97 5.51
N ILE A 58 10.73 -3.68 6.59
CA ILE A 58 12.06 -4.31 6.76
C ILE A 58 12.33 -5.32 5.65
N SER A 59 11.34 -6.10 5.25
CA SER A 59 11.48 -7.08 4.17
C SER A 59 11.80 -6.41 2.84
N ILE A 60 11.14 -5.30 2.55
CA ILE A 60 11.39 -4.48 1.35
C ILE A 60 12.81 -3.91 1.38
N LEU A 61 13.20 -3.25 2.47
CA LEU A 61 14.53 -2.66 2.63
C LEU A 61 15.66 -3.69 2.53
N LYS A 62 15.43 -4.90 3.04
CA LYS A 62 16.41 -5.99 3.05
C LYS A 62 16.51 -6.72 1.72
N PHE A 63 15.38 -7.03 1.09
CA PHE A 63 15.32 -7.95 -0.03
C PHE A 63 15.04 -7.30 -1.39
N ALA A 64 14.70 -6.01 -1.38
CA ALA A 64 14.52 -5.19 -2.58
C ALA A 64 15.25 -3.83 -2.48
N PRO A 65 16.57 -3.80 -2.19
CA PRO A 65 17.32 -2.56 -1.96
C PRO A 65 17.38 -1.62 -3.16
N TYR A 66 17.01 -2.07 -4.35
CA TYR A 66 16.93 -1.30 -5.58
C TYR A 66 15.71 -0.37 -5.64
N LEU A 67 14.72 -0.57 -4.78
CA LEU A 67 13.56 0.31 -4.71
C LEU A 67 13.99 1.69 -4.21
N ARG A 68 13.66 2.74 -4.99
CA ARG A 68 14.11 4.10 -4.75
C ARG A 68 13.46 4.70 -3.52
N LYS A 69 12.14 4.83 -3.54
CA LYS A 69 11.33 5.38 -2.45
C LYS A 69 10.30 4.37 -1.98
N ILE A 70 9.89 4.50 -0.74
CA ILE A 70 8.82 3.69 -0.14
C ILE A 70 7.79 4.66 0.43
N PHE A 71 6.59 4.62 -0.12
CA PHE A 71 5.47 5.44 0.31
C PHE A 71 4.55 4.59 1.18
N VAL A 72 4.25 5.05 2.38
CA VAL A 72 3.27 4.43 3.28
C VAL A 72 2.02 5.28 3.25
N VAL A 73 0.96 4.75 2.66
CA VAL A 73 -0.33 5.45 2.51
C VAL A 73 -1.22 5.09 3.69
N THR A 74 -1.74 6.10 4.38
CA THR A 74 -2.49 5.95 5.62
C THR A 74 -3.62 6.98 5.75
N ASP A 75 -4.49 6.81 6.74
CA ASP A 75 -5.62 7.71 7.05
C ASP A 75 -5.36 8.49 8.34
N GLN A 76 -4.60 9.58 8.26
CA GLN A 76 -4.29 10.48 9.39
C GLN A 76 -3.62 9.77 10.58
N GLN A 77 -2.80 8.75 10.29
CA GLN A 77 -2.13 7.94 11.31
C GLN A 77 -0.62 7.96 11.12
N ASP A 78 0.13 7.74 12.21
CA ASP A 78 1.57 7.54 12.17
C ASP A 78 1.92 6.06 12.44
N PRO A 79 2.48 5.33 11.47
CA PRO A 79 2.88 3.93 11.65
C PRO A 79 4.09 3.75 12.57
N ASN A 80 4.69 4.83 13.08
CA ASN A 80 5.85 4.84 13.96
C ASN A 80 6.99 3.93 13.47
N ILE A 81 7.35 4.08 12.19
CA ILE A 81 8.34 3.24 11.50
C ILE A 81 9.74 3.85 11.47
N TYR A 82 9.86 5.18 11.56
CA TYR A 82 11.14 5.88 11.45
C TYR A 82 12.20 5.40 12.48
N PRO A 83 11.89 5.18 13.77
CA PRO A 83 12.88 4.67 14.70
C PRO A 83 13.45 3.30 14.30
N LEU A 84 12.61 2.43 13.73
CA LEU A 84 13.03 1.12 13.26
C LEU A 84 13.95 1.23 12.04
N VAL A 85 13.60 2.09 11.07
CA VAL A 85 14.44 2.34 9.89
C VAL A 85 15.76 2.99 10.28
N GLN A 86 15.74 3.99 11.18
CA GLN A 86 16.94 4.64 11.68
C GLN A 86 17.90 3.65 12.33
N LYS A 87 17.38 2.69 13.08
CA LYS A 87 18.18 1.66 13.77
C LYS A 87 18.83 0.67 12.80
N HIS A 88 18.13 0.20 11.79
CA HIS A 88 18.55 -0.91 10.95
C HIS A 88 19.00 -0.51 9.53
N PHE A 89 18.50 0.61 9.02
CA PHE A 89 18.76 1.11 7.67
C PHE A 89 18.93 2.65 7.65
N PRO A 90 19.86 3.23 8.44
CA PRO A 90 19.94 4.68 8.63
C PRO A 90 20.10 5.49 7.33
N LYS A 91 20.72 4.91 6.32
CA LYS A 91 20.90 5.54 4.99
C LYS A 91 19.63 5.58 4.14
N ARG A 92 18.58 4.89 4.58
CA ARG A 92 17.32 4.76 3.84
C ARG A 92 16.16 5.55 4.48
N VAL A 93 16.42 6.26 5.57
CA VAL A 93 15.38 7.04 6.28
C VAL A 93 14.75 8.10 5.39
N SER A 94 15.56 8.79 4.57
CA SER A 94 15.08 9.82 3.64
C SER A 94 14.26 9.27 2.47
N ASP A 95 14.29 7.96 2.25
CA ASP A 95 13.56 7.32 1.16
C ASP A 95 12.15 6.89 1.59
N ILE A 96 11.82 7.02 2.88
CA ILE A 96 10.52 6.65 3.44
C ILE A 96 9.64 7.89 3.53
N HIS A 97 8.44 7.80 2.97
CA HIS A 97 7.46 8.88 2.95
C HIS A 97 6.11 8.38 3.45
N ILE A 98 5.54 9.07 4.44
CA ILE A 98 4.16 8.83 4.86
C ILE A 98 3.28 9.76 4.03
N VAL A 99 2.23 9.20 3.44
CA VAL A 99 1.29 9.90 2.55
C VAL A 99 -0.12 9.74 3.11
N ASP A 100 -0.80 10.84 3.35
CA ASP A 100 -2.17 10.81 3.83
C ASP A 100 -3.18 10.59 2.71
N HIS A 101 -4.33 9.99 3.02
CA HIS A 101 -5.43 9.87 2.07
C HIS A 101 -5.86 11.23 1.51
N LEU A 102 -5.83 12.30 2.30
CA LEU A 102 -6.15 13.66 1.84
C LEU A 102 -5.26 14.09 0.67
N GLU A 103 -3.99 13.70 0.66
CA GLU A 103 -3.06 14.06 -0.43
C GLU A 103 -3.43 13.38 -1.73
N ILE A 104 -3.72 12.07 -1.69
CA ILE A 104 -4.07 11.31 -2.90
C ILE A 104 -5.51 11.56 -3.36
N PHE A 105 -6.37 12.07 -2.50
CA PHE A 105 -7.76 12.47 -2.85
C PHE A 105 -7.91 13.97 -3.11
N GLU A 106 -6.82 14.73 -3.26
CA GLU A 106 -6.89 16.15 -3.62
C GLU A 106 -7.76 16.35 -4.88
N GLY A 107 -8.85 17.16 -4.76
CA GLY A 107 -9.88 17.34 -5.78
C GLY A 107 -10.98 16.26 -5.80
N PHE A 108 -10.90 15.30 -4.88
CA PHE A 108 -11.87 14.20 -4.70
C PHE A 108 -12.25 14.02 -3.23
N GLU A 109 -12.13 15.07 -2.43
CA GLU A 109 -12.30 15.03 -0.96
C GLU A 109 -13.71 14.57 -0.55
N SER A 110 -14.70 14.77 -1.41
CA SER A 110 -16.08 14.31 -1.17
C SER A 110 -16.23 12.80 -1.05
N PHE A 111 -15.22 12.03 -1.48
CA PHE A 111 -15.18 10.57 -1.34
C PHE A 111 -14.50 10.11 -0.04
N LEU A 112 -14.02 11.04 0.78
CA LEU A 112 -13.41 10.75 2.09
C LEU A 112 -14.43 10.95 3.24
N PRO A 113 -14.28 10.18 4.32
CA PRO A 113 -13.37 9.07 4.48
C PRO A 113 -13.81 7.84 3.68
N THR A 114 -12.85 7.13 3.11
CA THR A 114 -13.11 5.84 2.48
C THR A 114 -12.41 4.71 3.24
N PHE A 115 -13.15 3.63 3.48
CA PHE A 115 -12.64 2.42 4.14
C PHE A 115 -12.49 1.27 3.14
N ASN A 116 -12.53 1.59 1.85
CA ASN A 116 -12.41 0.63 0.76
C ASN A 116 -11.01 0.68 0.15
N SER A 117 -10.24 -0.38 0.36
CA SER A 117 -8.87 -0.50 -0.16
C SER A 117 -8.78 -0.38 -1.70
N ILE A 118 -9.85 -0.78 -2.43
CA ILE A 118 -9.89 -0.63 -3.90
C ILE A 118 -9.98 0.84 -4.27
N CYS A 119 -10.79 1.65 -3.57
CA CYS A 119 -10.86 3.09 -3.79
C CYS A 119 -9.49 3.73 -3.56
N ILE A 120 -8.82 3.37 -2.45
CA ILE A 120 -7.49 3.89 -2.11
C ILE A 120 -6.48 3.49 -3.19
N SER A 121 -6.42 2.21 -3.57
CA SER A 121 -5.45 1.73 -4.56
C SER A 121 -5.62 2.38 -5.94
N ASN A 122 -6.84 2.76 -6.30
CA ASN A 122 -7.11 3.49 -7.55
C ASN A 122 -6.64 4.95 -7.53
N MET A 123 -6.28 5.51 -6.37
CA MET A 123 -5.79 6.89 -6.24
C MET A 123 -4.28 6.99 -6.05
N LEU A 124 -3.57 5.87 -5.94
CA LEU A 124 -2.11 5.85 -5.65
C LEU A 124 -1.28 6.59 -6.69
N TRP A 125 -1.73 6.64 -7.94
CA TRP A 125 -1.05 7.38 -9.01
C TRP A 125 -0.93 8.88 -8.75
N LYS A 126 -1.71 9.43 -7.81
CA LYS A 126 -1.64 10.84 -7.38
C LYS A 126 -0.55 11.13 -6.35
N ILE A 127 0.15 10.12 -5.84
CA ILE A 127 1.25 10.32 -4.89
C ILE A 127 2.33 11.20 -5.55
N LYS A 128 2.61 12.35 -4.95
CA LYS A 128 3.59 13.31 -5.48
C LYS A 128 5.00 12.70 -5.48
N GLY A 129 5.61 12.61 -6.66
CA GLY A 129 6.96 12.07 -6.83
C GLY A 129 7.07 10.55 -6.88
N LEU A 130 5.93 9.84 -6.97
CA LEU A 130 5.89 8.41 -7.28
C LEU A 130 6.42 8.17 -8.71
N SER A 131 7.21 7.12 -8.87
CA SER A 131 7.68 6.68 -10.18
C SER A 131 6.55 6.02 -10.98
N ASP A 132 6.64 6.08 -12.32
CA ASP A 132 5.74 5.36 -13.23
C ASP A 132 5.74 3.84 -12.99
N GLN A 133 6.84 3.32 -12.45
CA GLN A 133 6.94 1.93 -12.03
C GLN A 133 6.95 1.85 -10.51
N PHE A 134 5.96 1.22 -9.96
CA PHE A 134 5.91 0.97 -8.51
C PHE A 134 5.31 -0.40 -8.20
N ILE A 135 5.62 -0.90 -7.02
CA ILE A 135 5.10 -2.16 -6.50
C ILE A 135 4.20 -1.83 -5.33
N TYR A 136 2.95 -2.27 -5.40
CA TYR A 136 1.99 -2.13 -4.32
C TYR A 136 2.06 -3.32 -3.36
N PHE A 137 2.07 -3.03 -2.07
CA PHE A 137 2.04 -4.00 -0.98
C PHE A 137 0.87 -3.71 -0.04
N ASN A 138 0.21 -4.76 0.41
CA ASN A 138 -0.50 -4.69 1.67
C ASN A 138 0.52 -4.79 2.82
N ASP A 139 0.21 -4.25 3.97
CA ASP A 139 1.09 -4.22 5.15
C ASP A 139 1.43 -5.61 5.72
N ASP A 140 0.60 -6.61 5.43
CA ASP A 140 0.76 -8.02 5.81
C ASP A 140 1.51 -8.88 4.76
N VAL A 141 2.04 -8.27 3.69
CA VAL A 141 2.78 -8.96 2.62
C VAL A 141 4.28 -8.72 2.75
N PHE A 142 5.08 -9.80 2.78
CA PHE A 142 6.52 -9.74 3.00
C PHE A 142 7.31 -10.32 1.84
N ILE A 143 8.43 -9.69 1.51
CA ILE A 143 9.44 -10.28 0.63
C ILE A 143 10.33 -11.18 1.47
N VAL A 144 10.39 -12.47 1.14
CA VAL A 144 11.11 -13.48 1.97
C VAL A 144 12.48 -13.88 1.41
N ARG A 145 12.86 -13.37 0.24
CA ARG A 145 14.16 -13.64 -0.40
C ARG A 145 14.58 -12.47 -1.29
N PRO A 146 15.89 -12.30 -1.57
CA PRO A 146 16.36 -11.24 -2.45
C PRO A 146 15.64 -11.24 -3.80
N THR A 147 15.27 -10.07 -4.25
CA THR A 147 14.66 -9.82 -5.56
C THR A 147 15.52 -8.84 -6.35
N ASN A 148 15.23 -8.70 -7.63
CA ASN A 148 15.83 -7.71 -8.51
C ASN A 148 14.76 -7.05 -9.38
N PRO A 149 15.04 -5.93 -10.04
CA PRO A 149 14.06 -5.22 -10.88
C PRO A 149 13.34 -6.11 -11.89
N SER A 150 14.05 -7.05 -12.52
CA SER A 150 13.46 -7.96 -13.53
C SER A 150 12.48 -8.97 -12.94
N THR A 151 12.44 -9.11 -11.61
CA THR A 151 11.40 -9.89 -10.93
C THR A 151 10.01 -9.31 -11.16
N PHE A 152 9.91 -7.99 -11.23
CA PHE A 152 8.63 -7.29 -11.30
C PHE A 152 8.40 -6.57 -12.63
N PHE A 153 9.47 -6.12 -13.30
CA PHE A 153 9.38 -5.40 -14.56
C PHE A 153 10.37 -5.95 -15.61
N LYS A 154 9.91 -6.12 -16.84
CA LYS A 154 10.74 -6.51 -17.97
C LYS A 154 10.39 -5.66 -19.18
N ASN A 155 11.38 -5.02 -19.80
CA ASN A 155 11.18 -4.10 -20.93
C ASN A 155 10.13 -3.01 -20.62
N ASN A 156 10.23 -2.41 -19.44
CA ASN A 156 9.32 -1.38 -18.91
C ASN A 156 7.85 -1.84 -18.75
N LYS A 157 7.59 -3.14 -18.75
CA LYS A 157 6.25 -3.72 -18.54
C LYS A 157 6.23 -4.55 -17.27
N PRO A 158 5.11 -4.58 -16.54
CA PRO A 158 4.97 -5.44 -15.37
C PRO A 158 5.03 -6.93 -15.76
N VAL A 159 5.67 -7.73 -14.93
CA VAL A 159 5.74 -9.19 -15.08
C VAL A 159 4.53 -9.80 -14.37
N LEU A 160 3.54 -10.20 -15.14
CA LEU A 160 2.37 -10.91 -14.63
C LEU A 160 2.67 -12.40 -14.45
N ARG A 161 2.26 -12.96 -13.32
CA ARG A 161 2.38 -14.38 -13.00
C ARG A 161 1.01 -14.93 -12.66
N GLY A 162 0.64 -16.02 -13.31
CA GLY A 162 -0.66 -16.65 -13.11
C GLY A 162 -0.84 -17.86 -14.00
N LYS A 163 -1.98 -18.53 -13.83
CA LYS A 163 -2.43 -19.60 -14.72
C LYS A 163 -3.66 -19.10 -15.45
N TRP A 164 -3.68 -19.25 -16.76
CA TRP A 164 -4.88 -19.01 -17.55
C TRP A 164 -5.98 -20.00 -17.12
N ARG A 165 -7.14 -19.47 -16.81
CA ARG A 165 -8.35 -20.26 -16.53
C ARG A 165 -9.50 -19.69 -17.34
N LEU A 166 -10.36 -20.54 -17.84
CA LEU A 166 -11.63 -20.09 -18.39
C LEU A 166 -12.47 -19.44 -17.28
N PRO A 167 -13.17 -18.33 -17.57
CA PRO A 167 -14.10 -17.74 -16.62
C PRO A 167 -15.13 -18.80 -16.19
N PRO A 168 -15.53 -18.85 -14.91
CA PRO A 168 -16.64 -19.71 -14.51
C PRO A 168 -17.90 -19.30 -15.30
N TYR A 169 -18.55 -20.26 -15.93
CA TYR A 169 -19.78 -20.02 -16.70
C TYR A 169 -20.89 -19.32 -15.90
N GLU A 170 -20.89 -19.49 -14.61
CA GLU A 170 -21.85 -18.88 -13.65
C GLU A 170 -21.71 -17.37 -13.46
N ARG A 171 -20.72 -16.72 -14.08
CA ARG A 171 -20.51 -15.26 -14.01
C ARG A 171 -20.91 -14.52 -15.29
N ILE A 172 -21.49 -15.21 -16.26
CA ILE A 172 -21.90 -14.64 -17.56
C ILE A 172 -23.42 -14.45 -17.64
N LEU A 173 -24.15 -14.74 -16.55
CA LEU A 173 -25.60 -14.45 -16.44
C LEU A 173 -25.87 -13.26 -15.54
#